data_72676c39a2be294efdb7f9ebeffedcdb
#
_entry.id   72676c39a2be294efdb7f9ebeffedcdb
#
_cell.length_a   1.000
_cell.length_b   1.000
_cell.length_c   1.000
_cell.angle_alpha   90.00
_cell.angle_beta   90.00
_cell.angle_gamma   90.00
#
_symmetry.space_group_name_H-M   'P 1'
#
loop_
_entity.id
_entity.type
_entity.pdbx_description
1 polymer ?
#
loop_
_entity_poly.entity_id
_entity_poly.type
_entity_poly.pdbx_seq_one_letter_code
_entity_poly.pdbx_strand_id
1 'polypeptide(L)'
;CIVTSSSTAAFQDIISTVKRRAPNSQISLSEAMVQGDNAHISIINALNRVINFNENNPSNIIDLVVLSRGGGSIEDLWCFNNEELAREIFSFPIPIISAVGHEIDFTICDFVADIRVPTPTASAELITEHNFKLFDNLVMLKNNIIKNFERYLNEMSQSIEFSRSKLKSPSALLREK
;
A
#
# COMPACT_ATOMS: atom_id res chain seq x y z
N CYS A 1 -3.88 -9.53 -4.34
CA CYS A 1 -4.60 -10.60 -3.61
C CYS A 1 -3.76 -11.08 -2.43
N ILE A 2 -4.39 -11.43 -1.32
CA ILE A 2 -3.72 -12.01 -0.14
C ILE A 2 -4.11 -13.49 -0.08
N VAL A 3 -3.11 -14.37 0.00
CA VAL A 3 -3.29 -15.82 0.23
C VAL A 3 -2.93 -16.10 1.68
N THR A 4 -3.94 -16.30 2.50
CA THR A 4 -3.82 -16.56 3.95
C THR A 4 -5.17 -17.03 4.51
N SER A 5 -5.24 -17.30 5.82
CA SER A 5 -6.54 -17.51 6.49
C SER A 5 -7.12 -16.18 6.96
N SER A 6 -8.42 -15.98 6.75
CA SER A 6 -9.17 -14.78 7.14
C SER A 6 -9.16 -14.49 8.63
N SER A 7 -8.99 -15.53 9.46
CA SER A 7 -8.94 -15.44 10.92
C SER A 7 -7.59 -14.98 11.48
N THR A 8 -6.55 -14.84 10.63
CA THR A 8 -5.20 -14.51 11.09
C THR A 8 -4.99 -13.02 11.36
N ALA A 9 -4.16 -12.71 12.36
CA ALA A 9 -3.70 -11.33 12.61
C ALA A 9 -2.98 -10.76 11.37
N ALA A 10 -2.20 -11.58 10.66
CA ALA A 10 -1.51 -11.21 9.44
C ALA A 10 -2.44 -10.58 8.39
N PHE A 11 -3.61 -11.15 8.18
CA PHE A 11 -4.61 -10.62 7.25
C PHE A 11 -5.09 -9.22 7.67
N GLN A 12 -5.40 -9.05 8.96
CA GLN A 12 -5.85 -7.76 9.50
C GLN A 12 -4.74 -6.69 9.42
N ASP A 13 -3.51 -7.07 9.69
CA ASP A 13 -2.35 -6.19 9.62
C ASP A 13 -2.11 -5.68 8.18
N ILE A 14 -2.18 -6.57 7.18
CA ILE A 14 -2.04 -6.19 5.78
C ILE A 14 -3.17 -5.24 5.39
N ILE A 15 -4.43 -5.59 5.66
CA ILE A 15 -5.60 -4.76 5.30
C ILE A 15 -5.51 -3.37 5.93
N SER A 16 -5.23 -3.31 7.24
CA SER A 16 -5.17 -2.04 7.97
C SER A 16 -4.07 -1.13 7.41
N THR A 17 -2.91 -1.71 7.10
CA THR A 17 -1.77 -0.99 6.53
C THR A 17 -2.05 -0.52 5.11
N VAL A 18 -2.59 -1.38 4.23
CA VAL A 18 -2.93 -0.99 2.86
C VAL A 18 -4.02 0.08 2.84
N LYS A 19 -5.09 -0.07 3.61
CA LYS A 19 -6.18 0.93 3.69
C LYS A 19 -5.69 2.30 4.15
N ARG A 20 -4.74 2.34 5.09
CA ARG A 20 -4.15 3.58 5.59
C ARG A 20 -3.25 4.26 4.55
N ARG A 21 -2.44 3.50 3.80
CA ARG A 21 -1.39 4.00 2.91
C ARG A 21 -1.84 4.16 1.46
N ALA A 22 -2.79 3.33 1.03
CA ALA A 22 -3.33 3.31 -0.33
C ALA A 22 -4.84 3.00 -0.30
N PRO A 23 -5.69 3.95 0.13
CA PRO A 23 -7.13 3.72 0.38
C PRO A 23 -7.91 3.30 -0.87
N ASN A 24 -7.40 3.61 -2.05
CA ASN A 24 -8.04 3.27 -3.33
C ASN A 24 -7.62 1.91 -3.89
N SER A 25 -6.73 1.18 -3.20
CA SER A 25 -6.30 -0.15 -3.64
C SER A 25 -7.39 -1.18 -3.40
N GLN A 26 -7.62 -2.04 -4.39
CA GLN A 26 -8.51 -3.19 -4.25
C GLN A 26 -7.75 -4.34 -3.60
N ILE A 27 -8.37 -4.94 -2.58
CA ILE A 27 -7.81 -6.07 -1.85
C ILE A 27 -8.76 -7.24 -1.99
N SER A 28 -8.23 -8.38 -2.44
CA SER A 28 -8.93 -9.66 -2.52
C SER A 28 -8.30 -10.65 -1.55
N LEU A 29 -9.07 -11.55 -0.99
CA LEU A 29 -8.61 -12.68 -0.20
C LEU A 29 -8.83 -13.97 -0.96
N SER A 30 -7.80 -14.78 -1.13
CA SER A 30 -7.93 -16.19 -1.49
C SER A 30 -7.66 -17.03 -0.24
N GLU A 31 -8.73 -17.46 0.40
CA GLU A 31 -8.70 -18.18 1.68
C GLU A 31 -7.84 -19.45 1.56
N ALA A 32 -6.88 -19.62 2.45
CA ALA A 32 -6.04 -20.82 2.53
C ALA A 32 -5.70 -21.16 3.98
N MET A 33 -5.61 -22.44 4.27
CA MET A 33 -4.92 -22.89 5.47
C MET A 33 -3.43 -22.65 5.31
N VAL A 34 -2.81 -21.98 6.28
CA VAL A 34 -1.39 -21.59 6.24
C VAL A 34 -0.57 -22.24 7.35
N GLN A 35 -1.11 -23.28 7.95
CA GLN A 35 -0.46 -24.13 8.96
C GLN A 35 -1.08 -25.53 8.94
N GLY A 36 -0.31 -26.52 9.40
CA GLY A 36 -0.71 -27.95 9.41
C GLY A 36 -0.30 -28.69 8.15
N ASP A 37 -0.41 -30.03 8.19
CA ASP A 37 0.16 -30.95 7.19
C ASP A 37 -0.34 -30.74 5.76
N ASN A 38 -1.60 -30.36 5.58
CA ASN A 38 -2.23 -30.16 4.27
C ASN A 38 -2.24 -28.68 3.83
N ALA A 39 -1.54 -27.80 4.54
CA ALA A 39 -1.57 -26.37 4.22
C ALA A 39 -1.00 -26.07 2.83
N HIS A 40 0.05 -26.80 2.40
CA HIS A 40 0.63 -26.65 1.05
C HIS A 40 -0.41 -26.90 -0.06
N ILE A 41 -1.25 -27.92 0.06
CA ILE A 41 -2.33 -28.21 -0.90
C ILE A 41 -3.38 -27.08 -0.89
N SER A 42 -3.71 -26.58 0.30
CA SER A 42 -4.67 -25.48 0.44
C SER A 42 -4.16 -24.19 -0.23
N ILE A 43 -2.86 -23.90 -0.10
CA ILE A 43 -2.21 -22.74 -0.71
C ILE A 43 -2.16 -22.89 -2.24
N ILE A 44 -1.79 -24.06 -2.77
CA ILE A 44 -1.81 -24.35 -4.21
C ILE A 44 -3.22 -24.13 -4.78
N ASN A 45 -4.24 -24.66 -4.11
CA ASN A 45 -5.63 -24.45 -4.52
C ASN A 45 -6.02 -22.97 -4.47
N ALA A 46 -5.50 -22.20 -3.50
CA ALA A 46 -5.74 -20.77 -3.42
C ALA A 46 -5.08 -19.99 -4.57
N LEU A 47 -3.86 -20.37 -4.96
CA LEU A 47 -3.16 -19.80 -6.12
C LEU A 47 -3.91 -20.11 -7.41
N ASN A 48 -4.37 -21.33 -7.61
CA ASN A 48 -5.18 -21.73 -8.77
C ASN A 48 -6.50 -20.92 -8.86
N ARG A 49 -7.14 -20.62 -7.72
CA ARG A 49 -8.31 -19.73 -7.71
C ARG A 49 -8.00 -18.32 -8.19
N VAL A 50 -6.80 -17.80 -7.94
CA VAL A 50 -6.38 -16.49 -8.44
C VAL A 50 -6.25 -16.50 -9.96
N ILE A 51 -5.66 -17.55 -10.55
CA ILE A 51 -5.56 -17.70 -12.00
C ILE A 51 -6.97 -17.75 -12.62
N ASN A 52 -7.80 -18.64 -12.13
CA ASN A 52 -9.18 -18.80 -12.61
C ASN A 52 -10.00 -17.50 -12.48
N PHE A 53 -9.75 -16.71 -11.43
CA PHE A 53 -10.40 -15.41 -11.26
C PHE A 53 -9.97 -14.44 -12.38
N ASN A 54 -8.68 -14.35 -12.69
CA ASN A 54 -8.17 -13.46 -13.73
C ASN A 54 -8.67 -13.86 -15.12
N GLU A 55 -8.75 -15.15 -15.42
CA GLU A 55 -9.29 -15.65 -16.67
C GLU A 55 -10.77 -15.26 -16.87
N ASN A 56 -11.54 -15.29 -15.80
CA ASN A 56 -12.97 -14.96 -15.83
C ASN A 56 -13.29 -13.47 -15.67
N ASN A 57 -12.30 -12.65 -15.26
CA ASN A 57 -12.49 -11.23 -14.98
C ASN A 57 -11.41 -10.34 -15.62
N PRO A 58 -11.32 -10.26 -16.95
CA PRO A 58 -10.24 -9.54 -17.65
C PRO A 58 -10.22 -8.04 -17.39
N SER A 59 -11.32 -7.45 -16.92
CA SER A 59 -11.40 -6.02 -16.56
C SER A 59 -11.02 -5.72 -15.12
N ASN A 60 -10.83 -6.73 -14.29
CA ASN A 60 -10.50 -6.57 -12.86
C ASN A 60 -9.52 -7.67 -12.43
N ILE A 61 -8.34 -7.66 -13.02
CA ILE A 61 -7.31 -8.66 -12.77
C ILE A 61 -6.59 -8.43 -11.44
N ILE A 62 -6.10 -9.51 -10.88
CA ILE A 62 -5.17 -9.50 -9.74
C ILE A 62 -3.76 -9.36 -10.30
N ASP A 63 -3.07 -8.26 -9.95
CA ASP A 63 -1.73 -7.92 -10.43
C ASP A 63 -0.62 -8.46 -9.54
N LEU A 64 -0.93 -8.82 -8.29
CA LEU A 64 0.03 -9.21 -7.27
C LEU A 64 -0.59 -10.15 -6.26
N VAL A 65 0.18 -11.14 -5.82
CA VAL A 65 -0.18 -12.04 -4.74
C VAL A 65 0.74 -11.83 -3.55
N VAL A 66 0.18 -11.79 -2.35
CA VAL A 66 0.92 -11.83 -1.09
C VAL A 66 0.60 -13.15 -0.41
N LEU A 67 1.59 -14.01 -0.32
CA LEU A 67 1.53 -15.22 0.49
C LEU A 67 1.95 -14.86 1.91
N SER A 68 1.04 -14.97 2.85
CA SER A 68 1.33 -14.55 4.21
C SER A 68 0.82 -15.54 5.26
N ARG A 69 1.53 -15.57 6.36
CA ARG A 69 1.19 -16.36 7.54
C ARG A 69 1.20 -15.48 8.77
N GLY A 70 0.32 -15.76 9.72
CA GLY A 70 0.34 -15.16 11.06
C GLY A 70 1.50 -15.71 11.91
N GLY A 71 1.72 -15.10 13.07
CA GLY A 71 2.68 -15.61 14.04
C GLY A 71 2.34 -17.05 14.48
N GLY A 72 3.36 -17.84 14.83
CA GLY A 72 3.24 -19.23 15.28
C GLY A 72 4.61 -19.85 15.42
N SER A 73 4.66 -21.14 15.74
CA SER A 73 5.91 -21.87 15.92
C SER A 73 6.64 -22.11 14.59
N ILE A 74 7.92 -22.46 14.66
CA ILE A 74 8.72 -22.82 13.47
C ILE A 74 8.16 -24.06 12.75
N GLU A 75 7.50 -24.94 13.50
CA GLU A 75 6.85 -26.13 12.95
C GLU A 75 5.72 -25.77 11.99
N ASP A 76 5.01 -24.69 12.25
CA ASP A 76 3.95 -24.18 11.36
C ASP A 76 4.51 -23.66 10.01
N LEU A 77 5.81 -23.35 9.92
CA LEU A 77 6.47 -22.98 8.66
C LEU A 77 6.81 -24.18 7.78
N TRP A 78 6.72 -25.40 8.30
CA TRP A 78 7.15 -26.59 7.59
C TRP A 78 6.41 -26.82 6.27
N CYS A 79 5.14 -26.45 6.22
CA CYS A 79 4.33 -26.56 4.99
C CYS A 79 4.85 -25.70 3.84
N PHE A 80 5.61 -24.61 4.11
CA PHE A 80 6.24 -23.76 3.11
C PHE A 80 7.61 -24.29 2.62
N ASN A 81 8.08 -25.41 3.17
CA ASN A 81 9.23 -26.18 2.68
C ASN A 81 8.83 -27.33 1.76
N ASN A 82 7.59 -27.38 1.31
CA ASN A 82 7.10 -28.40 0.38
C ASN A 82 7.54 -28.09 -1.05
N GLU A 83 8.11 -29.10 -1.74
CA GLU A 83 8.63 -28.94 -3.10
C GLU A 83 7.53 -28.65 -4.13
N GLU A 84 6.36 -29.27 -4.01
CA GLU A 84 5.24 -29.04 -4.93
C GLU A 84 4.76 -27.59 -4.85
N LEU A 85 4.59 -27.05 -3.64
CA LEU A 85 4.24 -25.65 -3.43
C LEU A 85 5.32 -24.71 -3.98
N ALA A 86 6.59 -25.01 -3.75
CA ALA A 86 7.70 -24.19 -4.25
C ALA A 86 7.73 -24.14 -5.78
N ARG A 87 7.48 -25.26 -6.46
CA ARG A 87 7.39 -25.31 -7.93
C ARG A 87 6.19 -24.53 -8.46
N GLU A 88 5.06 -24.60 -7.78
CA GLU A 88 3.87 -23.84 -8.14
C GLU A 88 4.13 -22.33 -8.02
N ILE A 89 4.76 -21.88 -6.93
CA ILE A 89 5.14 -20.46 -6.74
C ILE A 89 6.12 -20.01 -7.83
N PHE A 90 7.13 -20.83 -8.14
CA PHE A 90 8.14 -20.49 -9.15
C PHE A 90 7.55 -20.33 -10.56
N SER A 91 6.57 -21.17 -10.92
CA SER A 91 5.92 -21.11 -12.24
C SER A 91 4.72 -20.18 -12.30
N PHE A 92 4.38 -19.52 -11.19
CA PHE A 92 3.18 -18.72 -11.11
C PHE A 92 3.27 -17.47 -12.00
N PRO A 93 2.24 -17.15 -12.84
CA PRO A 93 2.33 -16.10 -13.85
C PRO A 93 2.19 -14.69 -13.29
N ILE A 94 1.81 -14.55 -12.01
CA ILE A 94 1.60 -13.26 -11.34
C ILE A 94 2.66 -13.13 -10.25
N PRO A 95 3.30 -11.96 -10.07
CA PRO A 95 4.30 -11.77 -9.03
C PRO A 95 3.80 -12.15 -7.63
N ILE A 96 4.64 -12.88 -6.89
CA ILE A 96 4.36 -13.33 -5.51
C ILE A 96 5.34 -12.69 -4.54
N ILE A 97 4.78 -12.05 -3.49
CA ILE A 97 5.54 -11.63 -2.32
C ILE A 97 5.36 -12.66 -1.23
N SER A 98 6.45 -13.26 -0.76
CA SER A 98 6.44 -14.10 0.43
C SER A 98 6.62 -13.26 1.69
N ALA A 99 5.66 -13.37 2.60
CA ALA A 99 5.64 -12.74 3.93
C ALA A 99 5.33 -13.80 5.00
N VAL A 100 6.04 -14.92 4.92
CA VAL A 100 5.77 -16.13 5.70
C VAL A 100 6.65 -16.23 6.94
N GLY A 101 7.96 -16.06 6.79
CA GLY A 101 8.95 -16.19 7.86
C GLY A 101 9.44 -14.86 8.39
N HIS A 102 9.94 -14.84 9.63
CA HIS A 102 10.64 -13.70 10.21
C HIS A 102 12.06 -13.58 9.63
N GLU A 103 12.83 -12.57 10.06
CA GLU A 103 14.16 -12.27 9.49
C GLU A 103 15.12 -13.48 9.45
N ILE A 104 15.05 -14.37 10.44
CA ILE A 104 15.93 -15.54 10.60
C ILE A 104 15.33 -16.84 10.04
N ASP A 105 14.02 -16.88 9.78
CA ASP A 105 13.31 -18.08 9.40
C ASP A 105 13.08 -18.09 7.88
N PHE A 106 13.87 -18.87 7.15
CA PHE A 106 13.73 -18.98 5.71
C PHE A 106 13.05 -20.30 5.33
N THR A 107 12.12 -20.21 4.39
CA THR A 107 11.49 -21.38 3.77
C THR A 107 11.88 -21.49 2.30
N ILE A 108 11.66 -22.68 1.68
CA ILE A 108 11.90 -22.84 0.24
C ILE A 108 11.02 -21.88 -0.56
N CYS A 109 9.79 -21.63 -0.12
CA CYS A 109 8.90 -20.67 -0.76
C CYS A 109 9.47 -19.24 -0.77
N ASP A 110 10.23 -18.84 0.26
CA ASP A 110 10.88 -17.53 0.29
C ASP A 110 11.98 -17.38 -0.77
N PHE A 111 12.64 -18.46 -1.13
CA PHE A 111 13.70 -18.46 -2.14
C PHE A 111 13.17 -18.47 -3.58
N VAL A 112 11.97 -18.97 -3.81
CA VAL A 112 11.36 -19.07 -5.14
C VAL A 112 10.37 -17.95 -5.43
N ALA A 113 9.90 -17.24 -4.41
CA ALA A 113 9.06 -16.06 -4.57
C ALA A 113 9.84 -14.91 -5.22
N ASP A 114 9.14 -14.02 -5.94
CA ASP A 114 9.76 -12.84 -6.58
C ASP A 114 10.36 -11.89 -5.56
N ILE A 115 9.70 -11.69 -4.43
CA ILE A 115 10.17 -10.85 -3.34
C ILE A 115 9.87 -11.54 -2.01
N ARG A 116 10.83 -11.48 -1.10
CA ARG A 116 10.65 -11.86 0.31
C ARG A 116 10.62 -10.65 1.21
N VAL A 117 9.72 -10.66 2.18
CA VAL A 117 9.67 -9.67 3.27
C VAL A 117 9.51 -10.37 4.62
N PRO A 118 10.03 -9.78 5.72
CA PRO A 118 10.10 -10.47 7.00
C PRO A 118 8.76 -10.50 7.76
N THR A 119 7.77 -9.70 7.34
CA THR A 119 6.48 -9.62 8.04
C THR A 119 5.33 -9.33 7.06
N PRO A 120 4.10 -9.73 7.40
CA PRO A 120 2.90 -9.36 6.65
C PRO A 120 2.75 -7.84 6.49
N THR A 121 3.03 -7.07 7.53
CA THR A 121 3.00 -5.60 7.50
C THR A 121 4.02 -5.03 6.51
N ALA A 122 5.25 -5.58 6.47
CA ALA A 122 6.28 -5.16 5.53
C ALA A 122 5.86 -5.39 4.07
N SER A 123 5.10 -6.45 3.77
CA SER A 123 4.54 -6.66 2.43
C SER A 123 3.57 -5.54 2.03
N ALA A 124 2.69 -5.16 2.95
CA ALA A 124 1.74 -4.08 2.73
C ALA A 124 2.45 -2.72 2.55
N GLU A 125 3.51 -2.46 3.31
CA GLU A 125 4.32 -1.26 3.17
C GLU A 125 5.04 -1.20 1.83
N LEU A 126 5.65 -2.31 1.40
CA LEU A 126 6.33 -2.42 0.11
C LEU A 126 5.36 -2.14 -1.06
N ILE A 127 4.21 -2.79 -1.07
CA ILE A 127 3.20 -2.65 -2.14
C ILE A 127 2.68 -1.21 -2.22
N THR A 128 2.55 -0.55 -1.08
CA THR A 128 1.95 0.80 -1.00
C THR A 128 2.97 1.93 -1.03
N GLU A 129 4.26 1.64 -1.09
CA GLU A 129 5.32 2.65 -0.98
C GLU A 129 5.19 3.77 -2.00
N HIS A 130 4.96 3.42 -3.26
CA HIS A 130 4.81 4.39 -4.34
C HIS A 130 3.57 5.27 -4.16
N ASN A 131 2.43 4.66 -3.86
CA ASN A 131 1.17 5.38 -3.65
C ASN A 131 1.24 6.31 -2.44
N PHE A 132 1.90 5.86 -1.37
CA PHE A 132 2.10 6.67 -0.18
C PHE A 132 2.95 7.90 -0.47
N LYS A 133 4.08 7.74 -1.17
CA LYS A 133 4.94 8.87 -1.60
C LYS A 133 4.19 9.85 -2.52
N LEU A 134 3.37 9.35 -3.45
CA LEU A 134 2.55 10.22 -4.31
C LEU A 134 1.54 11.02 -3.52
N PHE A 135 0.87 10.40 -2.55
CA PHE A 135 -0.10 11.08 -1.69
C PHE A 135 0.55 12.19 -0.85
N ASP A 136 1.70 11.90 -0.23
CA ASP A 136 2.45 12.89 0.54
C ASP A 136 2.89 14.07 -0.34
N ASN A 137 3.36 13.81 -1.55
CA ASN A 137 3.73 14.86 -2.51
C ASN A 137 2.51 15.73 -2.89
N LEU A 138 1.35 15.14 -3.11
CA LEU A 138 0.11 15.89 -3.38
C LEU A 138 -0.30 16.78 -2.20
N VAL A 139 -0.20 16.29 -0.97
CA VAL A 139 -0.47 17.08 0.23
C VAL A 139 0.51 18.24 0.36
N MET A 140 1.79 18.02 0.12
CA MET A 140 2.82 19.07 0.11
C MET A 140 2.54 20.12 -0.97
N LEU A 141 2.22 19.71 -2.18
CA LEU A 141 1.90 20.64 -3.29
C LEU A 141 0.66 21.47 -2.96
N LYS A 142 -0.40 20.84 -2.46
CA LYS A 142 -1.60 21.55 -1.99
C LYS A 142 -1.26 22.63 -0.97
N ASN A 143 -0.50 22.28 0.06
CA ASN A 143 -0.13 23.22 1.13
C ASN A 143 0.74 24.38 0.58
N ASN A 144 1.64 24.09 -0.35
CA ASN A 144 2.46 25.12 -1.02
C ASN A 144 1.59 26.08 -1.85
N ILE A 145 0.59 25.57 -2.57
CA ILE A 145 -0.35 26.40 -3.33
C ILE A 145 -1.12 27.34 -2.39
N ILE A 146 -1.69 26.82 -1.30
CA ILE A 146 -2.42 27.62 -0.32
C ILE A 146 -1.52 28.72 0.24
N LYS A 147 -0.32 28.37 0.71
CA LYS A 147 0.64 29.32 1.28
C LYS A 147 1.07 30.40 0.29
N ASN A 148 1.31 30.04 -0.97
CA ASN A 148 1.65 31.01 -2.01
C ASN A 148 0.48 31.94 -2.32
N PHE A 149 -0.74 31.42 -2.33
CA PHE A 149 -1.94 32.23 -2.55
C PHE A 149 -2.19 33.21 -1.40
N GLU A 150 -2.05 32.77 -0.15
CA GLU A 150 -2.14 33.67 1.02
C GLU A 150 -1.08 34.76 0.97
N ARG A 151 0.16 34.41 0.60
CA ARG A 151 1.21 35.43 0.42
C ARG A 151 0.83 36.46 -0.66
N TYR A 152 0.37 35.96 -1.81
CA TYR A 152 -0.07 36.84 -2.91
C TYR A 152 -1.20 37.79 -2.47
N LEU A 153 -2.21 37.30 -1.76
CA LEU A 153 -3.29 38.14 -1.22
C LEU A 153 -2.77 39.20 -0.24
N ASN A 154 -1.84 38.81 0.63
CA ASN A 154 -1.22 39.75 1.57
C ASN A 154 -0.43 40.86 0.85
N GLU A 155 0.38 40.50 -0.16
CA GLU A 155 1.13 41.44 -0.99
C GLU A 155 0.19 42.40 -1.72
N MET A 156 -0.92 41.90 -2.28
CA MET A 156 -1.94 42.72 -2.94
C MET A 156 -2.64 43.67 -1.94
N SER A 157 -2.99 43.16 -0.75
CA SER A 157 -3.60 43.99 0.30
C SER A 157 -2.65 45.12 0.74
N GLN A 158 -1.38 44.81 0.97
CA GLN A 158 -0.36 45.81 1.30
C GLN A 158 -0.19 46.88 0.19
N SER A 159 -0.20 46.43 -1.08
CA SER A 159 -0.11 47.34 -2.23
C SER A 159 -1.32 48.29 -2.30
N ILE A 160 -2.53 47.79 -2.02
CA ILE A 160 -3.76 48.60 -1.95
C ILE A 160 -3.67 49.59 -0.79
N GLU A 161 -3.26 49.16 0.40
CA GLU A 161 -3.11 50.08 1.57
C GLU A 161 -2.06 51.15 1.31
N PHE A 162 -0.91 50.76 0.71
CA PHE A 162 0.11 51.73 0.32
C PHE A 162 -0.41 52.74 -0.70
N SER A 163 -1.14 52.30 -1.72
CA SER A 163 -1.75 53.21 -2.70
C SER A 163 -2.80 54.11 -2.06
N ARG A 164 -3.61 53.58 -1.14
CA ARG A 164 -4.60 54.33 -0.38
C ARG A 164 -3.95 55.42 0.53
N SER A 165 -2.82 55.09 1.15
CA SER A 165 -2.08 56.05 2.02
C SER A 165 -1.52 57.24 1.25
N LYS A 166 -1.22 57.08 -0.04
CA LYS A 166 -0.74 58.15 -0.93
C LYS A 166 -1.87 59.07 -1.42
N LEU A 167 -3.11 58.63 -1.36
CA LEU A 167 -4.23 59.47 -1.76
C LEU A 167 -4.54 60.49 -0.66
N LYS A 168 -4.26 61.74 -0.92
CA LYS A 168 -4.73 62.85 -0.02
C LYS A 168 -6.25 62.92 -0.07
N SER A 169 -6.88 63.07 1.08
CA SER A 169 -8.32 63.24 1.11
C SER A 169 -8.70 64.61 0.42
N PRO A 170 -9.81 64.65 -0.32
CA PRO A 170 -10.27 65.92 -0.96
C PRO A 170 -10.36 67.09 0.02
N SER A 171 -10.72 66.81 1.28
CA SER A 171 -10.78 67.79 2.34
C SER A 171 -9.41 68.33 2.80
N ALA A 172 -8.37 67.53 2.71
CA ALA A 172 -6.97 67.89 3.00
C ALA A 172 -6.43 68.84 1.88
N LEU A 173 -6.74 68.47 0.61
CA LEU A 173 -6.35 69.29 -0.54
C LEU A 173 -7.00 70.66 -0.57
N LEU A 174 -8.23 70.83 -0.02
CA LEU A 174 -8.94 72.10 0.10
C LEU A 174 -8.47 73.00 1.27
N ARG A 175 -7.76 72.40 2.25
CA ARG A 175 -7.17 73.14 3.39
C ARG A 175 -5.76 73.68 3.12
N GLU A 176 -5.07 73.14 2.11
CA GLU A 176 -3.74 73.60 1.67
C GLU A 176 -3.80 74.78 0.69
N LYS A 177 -5.00 75.29 0.31
CA LYS A 177 -5.24 76.52 -0.44
C LYS A 177 -5.80 77.59 0.50
#